data_263c9ea9f542d01019c58de17dc0d36d
#
_entry.id   263c9ea9f542d01019c58de17dc0d36d
#
_cell.length_a   1.000
_cell.length_b   1.000
_cell.length_c   1.000
_cell.angle_alpha   90.00
_cell.angle_beta   90.00
_cell.angle_gamma   90.00
#
_symmetry.space_group_name_H-M   'P 1'
#
loop_
_entity.id
_entity.type
_entity.pdbx_description
1 polymer ?
#
loop_
_entity_poly.entity_id
_entity_poly.type
_entity_poly.pdbx_seq_one_letter_code
_entity_poly.pdbx_strand_id
1 'polypeptide(L)'
;MKPIIKFSKPSVAVIKNKKSFFEENEKHLAHVRSVNEIYKKQPLRKYCKTCQNSIGTIDIVVQNVEYSACSFCGHFNGLYEDTLEFAKSMYANEDGKTYAKNYLENYKSRVEDIYVPKVDFLLEVLKNDNAKKNISLTDVGCGGGHFVKACEIRKLFAIGYDTNQELIKLGSTKMSGNKLEYKDLEKIDEIIKKNESEILSLVGVLEHLMNPIDALQAFVESKAKYLYLQVPLFSLSVLLESMNPEVFPRQMNAGHTHLYTDKSINFLCEKFNLDKIGEWWFGTDMVDLYRHLQIKVKSPNKDKKENLVNELFGQFIDETQNYLDSKKLCSGVNMVMKKSS
;
A
#
# COMPACT_ATOMS: atom_id res chain seq x y z
N MET A 1 -12.50 22.08 -11.45
CA MET A 1 -13.48 20.98 -11.41
C MET A 1 -13.50 20.42 -9.99
N LYS A 2 -14.65 19.91 -9.48
CA LYS A 2 -14.65 19.32 -8.12
C LYS A 2 -14.02 17.93 -8.18
N PRO A 3 -13.16 17.55 -7.20
CA PRO A 3 -12.59 16.21 -7.14
C PRO A 3 -13.69 15.16 -6.91
N ILE A 4 -13.48 13.96 -7.45
CA ILE A 4 -14.33 12.81 -7.13
C ILE A 4 -13.86 12.23 -5.80
N ILE A 5 -14.75 12.15 -4.82
CA ILE A 5 -14.47 11.56 -3.51
C ILE A 5 -15.33 10.32 -3.33
N LYS A 6 -14.68 9.18 -3.09
CA LYS A 6 -15.28 7.88 -2.86
C LYS A 6 -14.85 7.34 -1.49
N PHE A 7 -15.73 6.60 -0.86
CA PHE A 7 -15.46 5.94 0.42
C PHE A 7 -15.71 4.45 0.31
N SER A 8 -14.94 3.70 1.11
CA SER A 8 -15.12 2.30 1.42
C SER A 8 -15.01 1.31 0.25
N LYS A 9 -14.91 0.07 0.61
CA LYS A 9 -14.98 -1.11 -0.25
C LYS A 9 -15.46 -2.30 0.59
N PRO A 10 -16.14 -3.29 -0.01
CA PRO A 10 -16.61 -4.45 0.73
C PRO A 10 -15.46 -5.24 1.36
N SER A 11 -15.61 -5.61 2.64
CA SER A 11 -14.62 -6.41 3.39
C SER A 11 -14.49 -7.83 2.87
N VAL A 12 -15.54 -8.38 2.27
CA VAL A 12 -15.58 -9.76 1.77
C VAL A 12 -14.44 -10.06 0.79
N ALA A 13 -14.06 -9.11 -0.07
CA ALA A 13 -12.94 -9.27 -1.00
C ALA A 13 -11.60 -9.41 -0.26
N VAL A 14 -11.42 -8.68 0.84
CA VAL A 14 -10.21 -8.72 1.67
C VAL A 14 -10.15 -10.03 2.44
N ILE A 15 -11.22 -10.40 3.13
CA ILE A 15 -11.30 -11.64 3.93
C ILE A 15 -11.03 -12.85 3.04
N LYS A 16 -11.71 -12.93 1.88
CA LYS A 16 -11.55 -14.02 0.90
C LYS A 16 -10.11 -14.16 0.39
N ASN A 17 -9.48 -13.06 0.02
CA ASN A 17 -8.16 -13.07 -0.62
C ASN A 17 -6.98 -13.05 0.37
N LYS A 18 -7.24 -12.93 1.68
CA LYS A 18 -6.21 -12.86 2.73
C LYS A 18 -6.46 -13.86 3.88
N LYS A 19 -6.97 -15.03 3.57
CA LYS A 19 -7.24 -16.11 4.54
C LYS A 19 -6.01 -16.45 5.39
N SER A 20 -4.82 -16.50 4.81
CA SER A 20 -3.57 -16.80 5.52
C SER A 20 -3.29 -15.86 6.69
N PHE A 21 -3.79 -14.63 6.66
CA PHE A 21 -3.62 -13.67 7.77
C PHE A 21 -4.39 -14.08 9.04
N PHE A 22 -5.42 -14.91 8.88
CA PHE A 22 -6.18 -15.48 9.99
C PHE A 22 -5.63 -16.85 10.43
N GLU A 23 -5.20 -17.66 9.45
CA GLU A 23 -4.86 -19.06 9.67
C GLU A 23 -3.38 -19.27 10.01
N GLU A 24 -2.47 -18.39 9.54
CA GLU A 24 -1.01 -18.50 9.65
C GLU A 24 -0.39 -17.39 10.51
N ASN A 25 -1.10 -16.91 11.54
CA ASN A 25 -0.64 -15.80 12.38
C ASN A 25 0.80 -15.97 12.89
N GLU A 26 1.11 -17.14 13.48
CA GLU A 26 2.44 -17.40 14.06
C GLU A 26 3.57 -17.36 13.02
N LYS A 27 3.31 -17.88 11.84
CA LYS A 27 4.28 -17.88 10.73
C LYS A 27 4.57 -16.45 10.27
N HIS A 28 3.51 -15.66 10.06
CA HIS A 28 3.67 -14.25 9.65
C HIS A 28 4.34 -13.42 10.74
N LEU A 29 3.98 -13.67 12.01
CA LEU A 29 4.56 -12.98 13.14
C LEU A 29 6.07 -13.27 13.30
N ALA A 30 6.47 -14.55 13.16
CA ALA A 30 7.87 -14.95 13.20
C ALA A 30 8.68 -14.26 12.09
N HIS A 31 8.14 -14.18 10.87
CA HIS A 31 8.76 -13.48 9.75
C HIS A 31 8.95 -11.99 10.05
N VAL A 32 7.89 -11.29 10.49
CA VAL A 32 7.98 -9.86 10.84
C VAL A 32 9.05 -9.61 11.91
N ARG A 33 9.07 -10.44 12.97
CA ARG A 33 10.07 -10.31 14.04
C ARG A 33 11.50 -10.48 13.51
N SER A 34 11.74 -11.46 12.63
CA SER A 34 13.07 -11.66 12.04
C SER A 34 13.54 -10.47 11.21
N VAL A 35 12.66 -9.86 10.44
CA VAL A 35 12.98 -8.66 9.65
C VAL A 35 13.15 -7.42 10.53
N ASN A 36 12.33 -7.25 11.55
CA ASN A 36 12.48 -6.16 12.50
C ASN A 36 13.83 -6.17 13.22
N GLU A 37 14.39 -7.36 13.53
CA GLU A 37 15.75 -7.47 14.09
C GLU A 37 16.84 -7.00 13.10
N ILE A 38 16.61 -7.10 11.80
CA ILE A 38 17.51 -6.53 10.78
C ILE A 38 17.31 -5.02 10.68
N TYR A 39 16.06 -4.55 10.69
CA TYR A 39 15.72 -3.12 10.63
C TYR A 39 16.30 -2.34 11.81
N LYS A 40 16.21 -2.87 13.02
CA LYS A 40 16.77 -2.26 14.24
C LYS A 40 18.29 -2.11 14.26
N LYS A 41 19.00 -2.84 13.40
CA LYS A 41 20.46 -2.69 13.24
C LYS A 41 20.85 -1.55 12.31
N GLN A 42 19.88 -0.94 11.62
CA GLN A 42 20.14 0.18 10.72
C GLN A 42 20.45 1.45 11.52
N PRO A 43 21.11 2.46 10.93
CA PRO A 43 21.35 3.75 11.57
C PRO A 43 20.04 4.40 12.04
N LEU A 44 20.09 5.12 13.14
CA LEU A 44 18.93 5.87 13.64
C LEU A 44 18.57 7.01 12.69
N ARG A 45 17.27 7.08 12.37
CA ARG A 45 16.70 8.15 11.56
C ARG A 45 16.63 9.45 12.35
N LYS A 46 17.17 10.51 11.77
CA LYS A 46 17.15 11.86 12.35
C LYS A 46 16.08 12.75 11.76
N TYR A 47 15.68 12.50 10.52
CA TYR A 47 14.80 13.38 9.75
C TYR A 47 13.59 12.63 9.20
N CYS A 48 12.47 13.32 9.16
CA CYS A 48 11.24 12.80 8.56
C CYS A 48 11.41 12.49 7.07
N LYS A 49 10.99 11.30 6.63
CA LYS A 49 11.06 10.89 5.23
C LYS A 49 10.34 11.84 4.26
N THR A 50 9.32 12.54 4.73
CA THR A 50 8.46 13.38 3.88
C THR A 50 8.89 14.85 3.87
N CYS A 51 9.12 15.47 5.02
CA CYS A 51 9.38 16.91 5.10
C CYS A 51 10.83 17.27 5.47
N GLN A 52 11.67 16.29 5.81
CA GLN A 52 13.06 16.47 6.23
C GLN A 52 13.24 17.31 7.52
N ASN A 53 12.18 17.57 8.29
CA ASN A 53 12.30 18.12 9.62
C ASN A 53 12.76 17.04 10.60
N SER A 54 13.38 17.45 11.70
CA SER A 54 13.81 16.54 12.76
C SER A 54 12.62 15.73 13.30
N ILE A 55 12.84 14.43 13.53
CA ILE A 55 11.85 13.54 14.15
C ILE A 55 11.92 13.73 15.67
N GLY A 56 10.77 13.69 16.34
CA GLY A 56 10.61 13.76 17.77
C GLY A 56 10.95 12.46 18.51
N THR A 57 10.45 12.36 19.72
CA THR A 57 10.55 11.18 20.57
C THR A 57 9.66 10.04 20.08
N ILE A 58 9.82 8.86 20.69
CA ILE A 58 9.01 7.67 20.43
C ILE A 58 7.55 7.95 20.83
N ASP A 59 6.62 7.71 19.90
CA ASP A 59 5.18 7.78 20.15
C ASP A 59 4.57 6.40 20.36
N ILE A 60 5.04 5.39 19.61
CA ILE A 60 4.47 4.04 19.64
C ILE A 60 5.52 2.99 19.32
N VAL A 61 5.34 1.78 19.85
CA VAL A 61 6.17 0.61 19.56
C VAL A 61 5.32 -0.51 18.97
N VAL A 62 5.73 -1.07 17.85
CA VAL A 62 5.09 -2.24 17.22
C VAL A 62 6.13 -3.32 16.96
N GLN A 63 5.93 -4.52 17.50
CA GLN A 63 6.87 -5.64 17.37
C GLN A 63 8.34 -5.24 17.64
N ASN A 64 8.56 -4.54 18.74
CA ASN A 64 9.86 -4.03 19.22
C ASN A 64 10.55 -2.99 18.31
N VAL A 65 9.84 -2.43 17.33
CA VAL A 65 10.30 -1.29 16.52
C VAL A 65 9.62 -0.03 16.99
N GLU A 66 10.40 1.02 17.16
CA GLU A 66 9.97 2.34 17.61
C GLU A 66 9.56 3.20 16.41
N TYR A 67 8.50 3.97 16.59
CA TYR A 67 7.95 4.88 15.57
C TYR A 67 7.62 6.25 16.18
N SER A 68 7.68 7.28 15.33
CA SER A 68 7.33 8.67 15.72
C SER A 68 6.57 9.38 14.60
N ALA A 69 5.55 10.13 15.00
CA ALA A 69 4.82 11.04 14.12
C ALA A 69 5.57 12.37 14.01
N CYS A 70 5.82 12.82 12.80
CA CYS A 70 6.43 14.13 12.57
C CYS A 70 5.47 15.24 13.00
N SER A 71 5.86 16.08 13.95
CA SER A 71 5.04 17.20 14.45
C SER A 71 4.73 18.22 13.37
N PHE A 72 5.59 18.37 12.37
CA PHE A 72 5.40 19.31 11.26
C PHE A 72 4.40 18.82 10.22
N CYS A 73 4.66 17.69 9.55
CA CYS A 73 3.83 17.20 8.45
C CYS A 73 2.91 16.02 8.83
N GLY A 74 3.00 15.50 10.05
CA GLY A 74 2.18 14.38 10.51
C GLY A 74 2.54 13.01 9.93
N HIS A 75 3.64 12.91 9.17
CA HIS A 75 4.10 11.63 8.62
C HIS A 75 4.59 10.72 9.74
N PHE A 76 4.21 9.45 9.70
CA PHE A 76 4.57 8.46 10.71
C PHE A 76 5.82 7.70 10.27
N ASN A 77 6.90 7.81 11.03
CA ASN A 77 8.22 7.30 10.66
C ASN A 77 8.70 6.22 11.63
N GLY A 78 9.27 5.14 11.12
CA GLY A 78 10.13 4.28 11.91
C GLY A 78 11.45 4.98 12.23
N LEU A 79 12.02 4.71 13.41
CA LEU A 79 13.19 5.42 13.91
C LEU A 79 14.54 4.88 13.37
N TYR A 80 14.52 4.00 12.38
CA TYR A 80 15.72 3.50 11.71
C TYR A 80 15.69 3.86 10.22
N GLU A 81 16.88 3.98 9.61
CA GLU A 81 16.98 4.29 8.18
C GLU A 81 16.67 3.06 7.31
N ASP A 82 16.07 3.29 6.16
CA ASP A 82 15.91 2.27 5.13
C ASP A 82 17.14 2.29 4.23
N THR A 83 18.18 1.58 4.62
CA THR A 83 19.38 1.49 3.78
C THR A 83 19.14 0.63 2.54
N LEU A 84 19.97 0.83 1.50
CA LEU A 84 19.90 0.01 0.30
C LEU A 84 20.10 -1.48 0.60
N GLU A 85 20.96 -1.81 1.56
CA GLU A 85 21.21 -3.18 2.01
C GLU A 85 19.93 -3.77 2.64
N PHE A 86 19.27 -3.03 3.51
CA PHE A 86 18.00 -3.43 4.11
C PHE A 86 16.92 -3.62 3.03
N ALA A 87 16.75 -2.65 2.13
CA ALA A 87 15.78 -2.73 1.04
C ALA A 87 16.04 -3.94 0.13
N LYS A 88 17.30 -4.19 -0.25
CA LYS A 88 17.68 -5.38 -1.05
C LYS A 88 17.39 -6.67 -0.30
N SER A 89 17.63 -6.74 1.02
CA SER A 89 17.34 -7.93 1.82
C SER A 89 15.84 -8.27 1.84
N MET A 90 14.99 -7.26 1.76
CA MET A 90 13.52 -7.43 1.74
C MET A 90 12.98 -7.91 0.40
N TYR A 91 13.53 -7.43 -0.71
CA TYR A 91 12.92 -7.61 -2.04
C TYR A 91 13.69 -8.52 -2.99
N ALA A 92 15.00 -8.72 -2.77
CA ALA A 92 15.87 -9.44 -3.70
C ALA A 92 16.27 -10.88 -3.24
N ASN A 93 15.98 -11.28 -1.99
CA ASN A 93 16.38 -12.57 -1.44
C ASN A 93 15.40 -13.71 -1.72
N GLU A 94 15.76 -14.95 -1.31
CA GLU A 94 14.98 -16.19 -1.54
C GLU A 94 13.52 -16.12 -1.08
N ASP A 95 13.18 -15.26 -0.14
CA ASP A 95 11.80 -14.95 0.27
C ASP A 95 10.96 -14.39 -0.88
N GLY A 96 11.56 -13.80 -1.89
CA GLY A 96 10.89 -13.37 -3.11
C GLY A 96 10.16 -14.50 -3.84
N LYS A 97 10.65 -15.76 -3.77
CA LYS A 97 10.00 -16.91 -4.41
C LYS A 97 8.75 -17.36 -3.66
N THR A 98 8.82 -17.45 -2.34
CA THR A 98 7.66 -17.80 -1.50
C THR A 98 6.62 -16.70 -1.55
N TYR A 99 7.04 -15.44 -1.49
CA TYR A 99 6.18 -14.27 -1.69
C TYR A 99 5.52 -14.29 -3.07
N ALA A 100 6.27 -14.54 -4.14
CA ALA A 100 5.76 -14.62 -5.49
C ALA A 100 4.69 -15.71 -5.66
N LYS A 101 4.92 -16.89 -5.08
CA LYS A 101 3.94 -18.00 -5.13
C LYS A 101 2.64 -17.62 -4.44
N ASN A 102 2.70 -17.11 -3.23
CA ASN A 102 1.53 -16.68 -2.47
C ASN A 102 0.80 -15.49 -3.12
N TYR A 103 1.56 -14.60 -3.78
CA TYR A 103 1.03 -13.44 -4.48
C TYR A 103 0.20 -13.83 -5.72
N LEU A 104 0.53 -14.94 -6.37
CA LEU A 104 -0.18 -15.44 -7.55
C LEU A 104 -1.31 -16.40 -7.22
N GLU A 105 -1.37 -16.91 -5.99
CA GLU A 105 -2.57 -17.59 -5.53
C GLU A 105 -3.77 -16.66 -5.65
N ASN A 106 -4.87 -17.18 -6.19
CA ASN A 106 -6.08 -16.39 -6.45
C ASN A 106 -5.87 -15.18 -7.39
N TYR A 107 -4.88 -15.23 -8.30
CA TYR A 107 -4.55 -14.13 -9.21
C TYR A 107 -5.79 -13.51 -9.87
N LYS A 108 -6.65 -14.33 -10.48
CA LYS A 108 -7.87 -13.87 -11.17
C LYS A 108 -8.81 -13.13 -10.21
N SER A 109 -9.12 -13.74 -9.08
CA SER A 109 -10.00 -13.15 -8.07
C SER A 109 -9.43 -11.83 -7.53
N ARG A 110 -8.11 -11.76 -7.29
CA ARG A 110 -7.46 -10.51 -6.87
C ARG A 110 -7.56 -9.41 -7.93
N VAL A 111 -7.35 -9.76 -9.20
CA VAL A 111 -7.51 -8.79 -10.30
C VAL A 111 -8.95 -8.27 -10.34
N GLU A 112 -9.94 -9.16 -10.31
CA GLU A 112 -11.35 -8.80 -10.44
C GLU A 112 -11.89 -8.07 -9.19
N ASP A 113 -11.60 -8.57 -7.99
CA ASP A 113 -12.19 -8.08 -6.73
C ASP A 113 -11.45 -6.84 -6.19
N ILE A 114 -10.15 -6.66 -6.50
CA ILE A 114 -9.31 -5.63 -5.87
C ILE A 114 -8.81 -4.59 -6.89
N TYR A 115 -8.28 -5.03 -8.04
CA TYR A 115 -7.58 -4.13 -8.94
C TYR A 115 -8.49 -3.53 -10.02
N VAL A 116 -9.47 -4.28 -10.53
CA VAL A 116 -10.46 -3.73 -11.49
C VAL A 116 -11.23 -2.54 -10.89
N PRO A 117 -11.73 -2.58 -9.64
CA PRO A 117 -12.36 -1.41 -9.04
C PRO A 117 -11.45 -0.17 -8.92
N LYS A 118 -10.13 -0.36 -8.76
CA LYS A 118 -9.16 0.74 -8.76
C LYS A 118 -9.02 1.39 -10.12
N VAL A 119 -8.97 0.57 -11.18
CA VAL A 119 -8.93 1.07 -12.57
C VAL A 119 -10.23 1.77 -12.92
N ASP A 120 -11.39 1.24 -12.48
CA ASP A 120 -12.69 1.88 -12.69
C ASP A 120 -12.72 3.27 -12.05
N PHE A 121 -12.22 3.39 -10.81
CA PHE A 121 -12.09 4.68 -10.14
C PHE A 121 -11.16 5.64 -10.89
N LEU A 122 -10.00 5.17 -11.34
CA LEU A 122 -9.06 5.97 -12.15
C LEU A 122 -9.75 6.50 -13.40
N LEU A 123 -10.42 5.63 -14.16
CA LEU A 123 -11.10 6.01 -15.40
C LEU A 123 -12.24 6.99 -15.17
N GLU A 124 -13.00 6.85 -14.09
CA GLU A 124 -14.04 7.79 -13.67
C GLU A 124 -13.47 9.18 -13.41
N VAL A 125 -12.37 9.26 -12.66
CA VAL A 125 -11.68 10.53 -12.35
C VAL A 125 -11.12 11.18 -13.63
N LEU A 126 -10.48 10.40 -14.49
CA LEU A 126 -9.93 10.90 -15.75
C LEU A 126 -11.02 11.42 -16.69
N LYS A 127 -12.17 10.73 -16.73
CA LYS A 127 -13.34 11.21 -17.49
C LYS A 127 -13.85 12.53 -16.94
N ASN A 128 -13.93 12.68 -15.62
CA ASN A 128 -14.33 13.93 -14.96
C ASN A 128 -13.33 15.07 -15.24
N ASP A 129 -12.02 14.81 -15.34
CA ASP A 129 -11.00 15.81 -15.72
C ASP A 129 -10.89 16.06 -17.25
N ASN A 130 -11.81 15.49 -18.05
CA ASN A 130 -11.77 15.57 -19.52
C ASN A 130 -10.43 15.12 -20.13
N ALA A 131 -9.82 14.09 -19.58
CA ALA A 131 -8.59 13.51 -20.11
C ALA A 131 -8.80 12.97 -21.53
N LYS A 132 -7.73 12.94 -22.35
CA LYS A 132 -7.78 12.39 -23.70
C LYS A 132 -8.22 10.92 -23.68
N LYS A 133 -8.88 10.45 -24.74
CA LYS A 133 -9.37 9.06 -24.81
C LYS A 133 -8.24 8.01 -24.94
N ASN A 134 -7.15 8.35 -25.61
CA ASN A 134 -6.04 7.43 -25.89
C ASN A 134 -4.84 7.79 -25.00
N ILE A 135 -4.95 7.51 -23.71
CA ILE A 135 -3.87 7.72 -22.72
C ILE A 135 -3.26 6.38 -22.35
N SER A 136 -2.00 6.41 -21.95
CA SER A 136 -1.24 5.26 -21.51
C SER A 136 -0.84 5.37 -20.05
N LEU A 137 -0.53 4.22 -19.42
CA LEU A 137 -0.16 4.10 -18.04
C LEU A 137 1.15 3.33 -17.87
N THR A 138 2.02 3.82 -17.01
CA THR A 138 3.18 3.08 -16.52
C THR A 138 3.00 2.79 -15.04
N ASP A 139 3.00 1.49 -14.67
CA ASP A 139 2.89 1.01 -13.29
C ASP A 139 4.28 0.66 -12.75
N VAL A 140 4.80 1.46 -11.83
CA VAL A 140 6.12 1.24 -11.21
C VAL A 140 5.94 0.50 -9.90
N GLY A 141 6.68 -0.61 -9.71
CA GLY A 141 6.46 -1.56 -8.64
C GLY A 141 5.23 -2.45 -8.91
N CYS A 142 5.07 -2.89 -10.16
CA CYS A 142 3.86 -3.60 -10.61
C CYS A 142 3.68 -5.01 -10.02
N GLY A 143 4.69 -5.56 -9.35
CA GLY A 143 4.70 -6.92 -8.84
C GLY A 143 4.39 -7.94 -9.94
N GLY A 144 3.43 -8.83 -9.73
CA GLY A 144 2.93 -9.78 -10.72
C GLY A 144 1.95 -9.17 -11.75
N GLY A 145 1.89 -7.83 -11.88
CA GLY A 145 1.11 -7.14 -12.92
C GLY A 145 -0.41 -7.15 -12.71
N HIS A 146 -0.91 -7.28 -11.50
CA HIS A 146 -2.36 -7.31 -11.23
C HIS A 146 -3.06 -6.02 -11.68
N PHE A 147 -2.45 -4.85 -11.42
CA PHE A 147 -2.99 -3.56 -11.85
C PHE A 147 -2.91 -3.39 -13.37
N VAL A 148 -1.78 -3.79 -13.98
CA VAL A 148 -1.61 -3.81 -15.45
C VAL A 148 -2.65 -4.73 -16.10
N LYS A 149 -2.92 -5.90 -15.50
CA LYS A 149 -3.98 -6.82 -16.01
C LYS A 149 -5.39 -6.22 -15.88
N ALA A 150 -5.67 -5.52 -14.80
CA ALA A 150 -6.93 -4.80 -14.64
C ALA A 150 -7.07 -3.68 -15.69
N CYS A 151 -5.99 -2.95 -15.99
CA CYS A 151 -5.96 -1.98 -17.10
C CYS A 151 -6.27 -2.65 -18.44
N GLU A 152 -5.67 -3.81 -18.72
CA GLU A 152 -5.93 -4.59 -19.93
C GLU A 152 -7.42 -4.97 -20.06
N ILE A 153 -8.04 -5.44 -18.96
CA ILE A 153 -9.48 -5.77 -18.93
C ILE A 153 -10.33 -4.53 -19.26
N ARG A 154 -9.91 -3.34 -18.84
CA ARG A 154 -10.61 -2.07 -19.10
C ARG A 154 -10.15 -1.37 -20.40
N LYS A 155 -9.32 -2.05 -21.21
CA LYS A 155 -8.80 -1.53 -22.49
C LYS A 155 -7.97 -0.24 -22.34
N LEU A 156 -7.37 -0.03 -21.17
CA LEU A 156 -6.36 0.99 -20.93
C LEU A 156 -4.99 0.37 -21.22
N PHE A 157 -4.23 0.98 -22.15
CA PHE A 157 -2.86 0.52 -22.41
C PHE A 157 -1.98 0.79 -21.18
N ALA A 158 -1.36 -0.27 -20.68
CA ALA A 158 -0.48 -0.19 -19.51
C ALA A 158 0.74 -1.10 -19.67
N ILE A 159 1.89 -0.63 -19.16
CA ILE A 159 3.12 -1.39 -18.98
C ILE A 159 3.50 -1.34 -17.49
N GLY A 160 4.23 -2.36 -17.00
CA GLY A 160 4.63 -2.46 -15.61
C GLY A 160 6.11 -2.76 -15.45
N TYR A 161 6.73 -2.14 -14.46
CA TYR A 161 8.12 -2.37 -14.06
C TYR A 161 8.19 -2.85 -12.61
N ASP A 162 9.03 -3.85 -12.34
CA ASP A 162 9.28 -4.34 -10.98
C ASP A 162 10.71 -4.83 -10.82
N THR A 163 11.22 -4.81 -9.60
CA THR A 163 12.55 -5.29 -9.23
C THR A 163 12.59 -6.78 -8.88
N ASN A 164 11.46 -7.46 -8.83
CA ASN A 164 11.39 -8.90 -8.55
C ASN A 164 11.21 -9.70 -9.85
N GLN A 165 12.30 -10.33 -10.31
CA GLN A 165 12.29 -11.12 -11.56
C GLN A 165 11.29 -12.27 -11.55
N GLU A 166 11.09 -12.94 -10.42
CA GLU A 166 10.13 -14.07 -10.33
C GLU A 166 8.69 -13.58 -10.48
N LEU A 167 8.34 -12.43 -9.84
CA LEU A 167 7.02 -11.82 -10.04
C LEU A 167 6.78 -11.41 -11.50
N ILE A 168 7.77 -10.78 -12.14
CA ILE A 168 7.69 -10.41 -13.56
C ILE A 168 7.50 -11.64 -14.44
N LYS A 169 8.32 -12.67 -14.26
CA LYS A 169 8.25 -13.91 -15.02
C LYS A 169 6.87 -14.58 -14.89
N LEU A 170 6.39 -14.74 -13.67
CA LEU A 170 5.11 -15.38 -13.39
C LEU A 170 3.94 -14.49 -13.87
N GLY A 171 3.98 -13.18 -13.62
CA GLY A 171 2.97 -12.23 -14.06
C GLY A 171 2.86 -12.13 -15.58
N SER A 172 3.98 -12.18 -16.31
CA SER A 172 4.01 -12.14 -17.77
C SER A 172 3.22 -13.29 -18.41
N THR A 173 3.13 -14.46 -17.75
CA THR A 173 2.27 -15.56 -18.24
C THR A 173 0.77 -15.23 -18.23
N LYS A 174 0.36 -14.17 -17.52
CA LYS A 174 -1.04 -13.73 -17.39
C LYS A 174 -1.39 -12.58 -18.32
N MET A 175 -0.40 -12.00 -19.02
CA MET A 175 -0.56 -10.84 -19.89
C MET A 175 -0.77 -11.23 -21.36
N SER A 176 -1.40 -10.34 -22.11
CA SER A 176 -1.43 -10.41 -23.59
C SER A 176 -0.24 -9.59 -24.12
N GLY A 177 0.87 -10.28 -24.41
CA GLY A 177 2.11 -9.68 -24.88
C GLY A 177 3.06 -9.21 -23.75
N ASN A 178 4.18 -8.60 -24.15
CA ASN A 178 5.25 -8.15 -23.25
C ASN A 178 4.86 -6.83 -22.59
N LYS A 179 4.18 -6.90 -21.44
CA LYS A 179 3.71 -5.72 -20.70
C LYS A 179 4.41 -5.52 -19.36
N LEU A 180 5.18 -6.52 -18.90
CA LEU A 180 5.92 -6.46 -17.66
C LEU A 180 7.41 -6.61 -17.94
N GLU A 181 8.21 -5.77 -17.28
CA GLU A 181 9.66 -5.76 -17.46
C GLU A 181 10.37 -5.61 -16.09
N TYR A 182 11.45 -6.38 -15.92
CA TYR A 182 12.34 -6.24 -14.77
C TYR A 182 13.15 -4.95 -14.87
N LYS A 183 13.23 -4.20 -13.76
CA LYS A 183 14.10 -3.04 -13.60
C LYS A 183 14.75 -3.05 -12.22
N ASP A 184 15.97 -2.58 -12.14
CA ASP A 184 16.70 -2.44 -10.89
C ASP A 184 16.06 -1.44 -9.94
N LEU A 185 16.06 -1.76 -8.63
CA LEU A 185 15.55 -0.89 -7.57
C LEU A 185 16.24 0.50 -7.57
N GLU A 186 17.55 0.54 -7.86
CA GLU A 186 18.34 1.76 -7.92
C GLU A 186 17.96 2.69 -9.09
N LYS A 187 17.18 2.19 -10.05
CA LYS A 187 16.79 2.93 -11.27
C LYS A 187 15.34 3.44 -11.24
N ILE A 188 14.65 3.30 -10.12
CA ILE A 188 13.23 3.70 -10.03
C ILE A 188 13.04 5.16 -10.43
N ASP A 189 13.85 6.08 -9.92
CA ASP A 189 13.74 7.50 -10.21
C ASP A 189 14.02 7.80 -11.70
N GLU A 190 15.00 7.11 -12.31
CA GLU A 190 15.25 7.22 -13.75
C GLU A 190 14.08 6.69 -14.58
N ILE A 191 13.47 5.58 -14.18
CA ILE A 191 12.31 5.00 -14.86
C ILE A 191 11.14 5.98 -14.81
N ILE A 192 10.89 6.57 -13.64
CA ILE A 192 9.82 7.56 -13.44
C ILE A 192 10.10 8.80 -14.29
N LYS A 193 11.32 9.36 -14.24
CA LYS A 193 11.70 10.55 -14.97
C LYS A 193 11.63 10.38 -16.49
N LYS A 194 12.03 9.21 -17.00
CA LYS A 194 12.00 8.87 -18.43
C LYS A 194 10.63 8.35 -18.91
N ASN A 195 9.63 8.33 -18.03
CA ASN A 195 8.30 7.84 -18.39
C ASN A 195 7.65 8.66 -19.49
N GLU A 196 7.16 7.98 -20.52
CA GLU A 196 6.49 8.57 -21.68
C GLU A 196 4.94 8.48 -21.61
N SER A 197 4.41 7.71 -20.66
CA SER A 197 2.97 7.57 -20.45
C SER A 197 2.37 8.80 -19.77
N GLU A 198 1.12 9.11 -20.08
CA GLU A 198 0.40 10.23 -19.46
C GLU A 198 0.05 9.98 -17.98
N ILE A 199 -0.02 8.70 -17.58
CA ILE A 199 -0.32 8.29 -16.21
C ILE A 199 0.88 7.50 -15.67
N LEU A 200 1.36 7.90 -14.50
CA LEU A 200 2.23 7.10 -13.65
C LEU A 200 1.41 6.49 -12.52
N SER A 201 1.60 5.22 -12.21
CA SER A 201 1.02 4.61 -11.01
C SER A 201 2.07 4.08 -10.05
N LEU A 202 1.81 4.28 -8.75
CA LEU A 202 2.57 3.79 -7.60
C LEU A 202 1.56 3.12 -6.64
N VAL A 203 1.28 1.84 -6.85
CA VAL A 203 0.23 1.11 -6.13
C VAL A 203 0.85 0.26 -5.01
N GLY A 204 0.92 0.79 -3.80
CA GLY A 204 1.59 0.11 -2.69
C GLY A 204 3.11 0.08 -2.90
N VAL A 205 3.70 1.21 -3.25
CA VAL A 205 5.13 1.34 -3.59
C VAL A 205 5.79 2.46 -2.79
N LEU A 206 5.15 3.62 -2.70
CA LEU A 206 5.78 4.82 -2.13
C LEU A 206 6.20 4.63 -0.67
N GLU A 207 5.48 3.80 0.09
CA GLU A 207 5.79 3.39 1.46
C GLU A 207 6.99 2.45 1.59
N HIS A 208 7.46 1.90 0.47
CA HIS A 208 8.62 1.00 0.43
C HIS A 208 9.89 1.68 -0.11
N LEU A 209 9.78 2.89 -0.63
CA LEU A 209 10.92 3.59 -1.18
C LEU A 209 11.82 4.17 -0.07
N MET A 210 13.14 4.06 -0.26
CA MET A 210 14.10 4.72 0.63
C MET A 210 13.88 6.23 0.62
N ASN A 211 13.73 6.81 -0.57
CA ASN A 211 13.55 8.25 -0.79
C ASN A 211 12.24 8.53 -1.56
N PRO A 212 11.06 8.51 -0.93
CA PRO A 212 9.80 8.74 -1.61
C PRO A 212 9.69 10.16 -2.23
N ILE A 213 10.44 11.12 -1.70
CA ILE A 213 10.50 12.49 -2.22
C ILE A 213 11.15 12.54 -3.59
N ASP A 214 12.24 11.78 -3.81
CA ASP A 214 12.95 11.75 -5.09
C ASP A 214 12.07 11.13 -6.19
N ALA A 215 11.29 10.09 -5.85
CA ALA A 215 10.32 9.48 -6.77
C ALA A 215 9.21 10.48 -7.18
N LEU A 216 8.71 11.29 -6.24
CA LEU A 216 7.72 12.33 -6.55
C LEU A 216 8.34 13.49 -7.35
N GLN A 217 9.59 13.88 -7.07
CA GLN A 217 10.33 14.85 -7.86
C GLN A 217 10.52 14.34 -9.30
N ALA A 218 10.92 13.07 -9.46
CA ALA A 218 11.06 12.45 -10.78
C ALA A 218 9.72 12.42 -11.53
N PHE A 219 8.59 12.19 -10.84
CA PHE A 219 7.26 12.33 -11.44
C PHE A 219 7.01 13.74 -11.94
N VAL A 220 7.27 14.76 -11.13
CA VAL A 220 7.10 16.18 -11.56
C VAL A 220 7.92 16.49 -12.81
N GLU A 221 9.14 15.98 -12.91
CA GLU A 221 10.04 16.16 -14.04
C GLU A 221 9.71 15.30 -15.26
N SER A 222 8.88 14.26 -15.11
CA SER A 222 8.48 13.35 -16.19
C SER A 222 7.45 13.98 -17.13
N LYS A 223 7.14 13.31 -18.25
CA LYS A 223 6.04 13.69 -19.15
C LYS A 223 4.65 13.33 -18.62
N ALA A 224 4.56 12.46 -17.58
CA ALA A 224 3.28 12.08 -17.01
C ALA A 224 2.54 13.29 -16.44
N LYS A 225 1.26 13.39 -16.76
CA LYS A 225 0.36 14.44 -16.28
C LYS A 225 -0.34 14.03 -15.00
N TYR A 226 -0.65 12.74 -14.88
CA TYR A 226 -1.43 12.15 -13.79
C TYR A 226 -0.58 11.16 -12.98
N LEU A 227 -0.75 11.20 -11.67
CA LEU A 227 -0.22 10.21 -10.72
C LEU A 227 -1.39 9.45 -10.09
N TYR A 228 -1.43 8.14 -10.28
CA TYR A 228 -2.29 7.25 -9.49
C TYR A 228 -1.47 6.71 -8.31
N LEU A 229 -1.84 7.08 -7.10
CA LEU A 229 -1.14 6.71 -5.89
C LEU A 229 -2.03 5.87 -4.98
N GLN A 230 -1.51 4.75 -4.47
CA GLN A 230 -2.09 4.05 -3.34
C GLN A 230 -1.05 3.95 -2.23
N VAL A 231 -1.41 4.37 -1.02
CA VAL A 231 -0.56 4.26 0.16
C VAL A 231 -1.33 3.80 1.39
N PRO A 232 -0.68 3.08 2.32
CA PRO A 232 -1.22 2.80 3.64
C PRO A 232 -1.20 4.06 4.51
N LEU A 233 -2.18 4.13 5.42
CA LEU A 233 -2.33 5.25 6.33
C LEU A 233 -2.17 4.81 7.78
N PHE A 234 -1.64 5.71 8.62
CA PHE A 234 -1.74 5.58 10.06
C PHE A 234 -3.21 5.61 10.49
N SER A 235 -3.65 4.57 11.20
CA SER A 235 -5.05 4.35 11.52
C SER A 235 -5.25 3.53 12.79
N LEU A 236 -6.50 3.19 13.12
CA LEU A 236 -6.83 2.31 14.24
C LEU A 236 -6.09 0.96 14.17
N SER A 237 -5.85 0.42 12.97
CA SER A 237 -5.09 -0.84 12.81
C SER A 237 -3.72 -0.77 13.47
N VAL A 238 -3.00 0.36 13.35
CA VAL A 238 -1.67 0.54 13.95
C VAL A 238 -1.74 0.53 15.49
N LEU A 239 -2.78 1.14 16.06
CA LEU A 239 -2.98 1.11 17.52
C LEU A 239 -3.29 -0.31 18.01
N LEU A 240 -4.13 -1.05 17.29
CA LEU A 240 -4.41 -2.46 17.59
C LEU A 240 -3.13 -3.32 17.54
N GLU A 241 -2.28 -3.09 16.55
CA GLU A 241 -1.01 -3.79 16.37
C GLU A 241 0.00 -3.50 17.49
N SER A 242 0.03 -2.26 18.01
CA SER A 242 0.89 -1.92 19.15
C SER A 242 0.39 -2.53 20.46
N MET A 243 -0.92 -2.67 20.62
CA MET A 243 -1.54 -3.22 21.85
C MET A 243 -1.48 -4.74 21.92
N ASN A 244 -1.35 -5.44 20.77
CA ASN A 244 -1.47 -6.88 20.67
C ASN A 244 -0.25 -7.53 19.99
N PRO A 245 0.91 -7.62 20.68
CA PRO A 245 2.17 -8.10 20.09
C PRO A 245 2.15 -9.59 19.67
N GLU A 246 1.13 -10.35 20.05
CA GLU A 246 0.91 -11.73 19.62
C GLU A 246 0.07 -11.87 18.36
N VAL A 247 -0.41 -10.75 17.81
CA VAL A 247 -1.12 -10.74 16.53
C VAL A 247 -0.20 -10.16 15.46
N PHE A 248 -0.10 -10.84 14.33
CA PHE A 248 0.70 -10.38 13.20
C PHE A 248 0.28 -8.96 12.75
N PRO A 249 1.19 -7.97 12.74
CA PRO A 249 0.90 -6.60 12.31
C PRO A 249 0.79 -6.55 10.79
N ARG A 250 -0.35 -6.16 10.28
CA ARG A 250 -0.59 -6.05 8.84
C ARG A 250 -0.17 -4.69 8.28
N GLN A 251 -0.43 -3.61 9.03
CA GLN A 251 -0.04 -2.25 8.62
C GLN A 251 1.45 -2.00 8.88
N MET A 252 1.93 -2.37 10.06
CA MET A 252 3.34 -2.23 10.43
C MET A 252 4.09 -3.55 10.22
N ASN A 253 3.84 -4.20 9.07
CA ASN A 253 4.63 -5.37 8.67
C ASN A 253 6.05 -4.95 8.28
N ALA A 254 6.92 -5.95 8.15
CA ALA A 254 8.34 -5.77 7.89
C ALA A 254 8.71 -4.84 6.69
N GLY A 255 7.81 -4.68 5.72
CA GLY A 255 8.02 -3.80 4.55
C GLY A 255 7.55 -2.37 4.75
N HIS A 256 6.75 -2.08 5.80
CA HIS A 256 6.20 -0.75 6.04
C HIS A 256 6.97 -0.04 7.16
N THR A 257 8.09 0.58 6.82
CA THR A 257 8.92 1.34 7.77
C THR A 257 8.38 2.74 8.07
N HIS A 258 7.36 3.17 7.33
CA HIS A 258 6.66 4.44 7.56
C HIS A 258 5.24 4.39 6.98
N LEU A 259 4.36 5.27 7.47
CA LEU A 259 2.98 5.39 7.00
C LEU A 259 2.62 6.86 6.72
N TYR A 260 1.71 7.03 5.80
CA TYR A 260 1.16 8.35 5.46
C TYR A 260 0.01 8.73 6.41
N THR A 261 -0.34 10.00 6.40
CA THR A 261 -1.55 10.58 7.00
C THR A 261 -2.16 11.55 5.99
N ASP A 262 -3.43 11.93 6.16
CA ASP A 262 -4.02 12.98 5.30
C ASP A 262 -3.17 14.28 5.34
N LYS A 263 -2.64 14.64 6.52
CA LYS A 263 -1.77 15.80 6.70
C LYS A 263 -0.46 15.67 5.88
N SER A 264 0.20 14.50 5.92
CA SER A 264 1.44 14.31 5.16
C SER A 264 1.23 14.24 3.65
N ILE A 265 0.08 13.72 3.21
CA ILE A 265 -0.30 13.73 1.79
C ILE A 265 -0.59 15.16 1.31
N ASN A 266 -1.32 15.96 2.11
CA ASN A 266 -1.55 17.37 1.78
C ASN A 266 -0.23 18.14 1.67
N PHE A 267 0.70 17.93 2.61
CA PHE A 267 2.05 18.51 2.53
C PHE A 267 2.76 18.13 1.22
N LEU A 268 2.68 16.85 0.78
CA LEU A 268 3.28 16.44 -0.49
C LEU A 268 2.61 17.13 -1.69
N CYS A 269 1.29 17.26 -1.68
CA CYS A 269 0.56 17.95 -2.74
C CYS A 269 0.99 19.43 -2.84
N GLU A 270 1.10 20.12 -1.72
CA GLU A 270 1.59 21.51 -1.68
C GLU A 270 3.03 21.61 -2.15
N LYS A 271 3.93 20.77 -1.63
CA LYS A 271 5.36 20.75 -1.97
C LYS A 271 5.62 20.55 -3.46
N PHE A 272 4.86 19.68 -4.11
CA PHE A 272 5.05 19.28 -5.50
C PHE A 272 4.06 19.93 -6.47
N ASN A 273 3.24 20.86 -5.99
CA ASN A 273 2.22 21.54 -6.78
C ASN A 273 1.29 20.56 -7.51
N LEU A 274 0.67 19.67 -6.74
CA LEU A 274 -0.23 18.61 -7.24
C LEU A 274 -1.66 18.85 -6.79
N ASP A 275 -2.59 18.84 -7.74
CA ASP A 275 -4.03 18.88 -7.49
C ASP A 275 -4.59 17.48 -7.24
N LYS A 276 -5.26 17.26 -6.12
CA LYS A 276 -6.04 16.04 -5.87
C LYS A 276 -7.34 16.11 -6.66
N ILE A 277 -7.45 15.37 -7.75
CA ILE A 277 -8.64 15.33 -8.61
C ILE A 277 -9.54 14.12 -8.36
N GLY A 278 -9.02 13.12 -7.62
CA GLY A 278 -9.77 11.96 -7.16
C GLY A 278 -9.21 11.41 -5.85
N GLU A 279 -10.10 11.07 -4.92
CA GLU A 279 -9.76 10.49 -3.62
C GLU A 279 -10.70 9.31 -3.33
N TRP A 280 -10.16 8.13 -3.06
CA TRP A 280 -10.94 6.99 -2.59
C TRP A 280 -10.36 6.50 -1.27
N TRP A 281 -11.03 6.86 -0.17
CA TRP A 281 -10.68 6.51 1.19
C TRP A 281 -11.30 5.19 1.58
N PHE A 282 -10.50 4.24 2.02
CA PHE A 282 -10.96 2.93 2.44
C PHE A 282 -9.98 2.33 3.45
N GLY A 283 -10.50 1.51 4.32
CA GLY A 283 -9.68 0.80 5.29
C GLY A 283 -10.02 -0.68 5.37
N THR A 284 -9.26 -1.34 6.21
CA THR A 284 -9.50 -2.69 6.69
C THR A 284 -9.38 -2.75 8.20
N ASP A 285 -9.57 -1.61 8.88
CA ASP A 285 -9.41 -1.46 10.31
C ASP A 285 -10.38 -2.36 11.09
N MET A 286 -11.61 -2.47 10.60
CA MET A 286 -12.61 -3.35 11.21
C MET A 286 -12.35 -4.82 10.90
N VAL A 287 -11.77 -5.14 9.75
CA VAL A 287 -11.28 -6.49 9.46
C VAL A 287 -10.09 -6.85 10.37
N ASP A 288 -9.20 -5.89 10.63
CA ASP A 288 -8.10 -6.09 11.57
C ASP A 288 -8.61 -6.27 13.00
N LEU A 289 -9.57 -5.46 13.46
CA LEU A 289 -10.21 -5.67 14.76
C LEU A 289 -10.87 -7.05 14.84
N TYR A 290 -11.63 -7.45 13.83
CA TYR A 290 -12.24 -8.78 13.74
C TYR A 290 -11.18 -9.88 13.84
N ARG A 291 -10.07 -9.75 13.13
CA ARG A 291 -8.93 -10.68 13.18
C ARG A 291 -8.30 -10.75 14.58
N HIS A 292 -8.10 -9.61 15.23
CA HIS A 292 -7.60 -9.55 16.60
C HIS A 292 -8.55 -10.28 17.57
N LEU A 293 -9.85 -10.08 17.45
CA LEU A 293 -10.85 -10.81 18.26
C LEU A 293 -10.78 -12.31 18.00
N GLN A 294 -10.69 -12.74 16.73
CA GLN A 294 -10.58 -14.15 16.38
C GLN A 294 -9.33 -14.83 16.95
N ILE A 295 -8.22 -14.14 17.03
CA ILE A 295 -6.95 -14.68 17.55
C ILE A 295 -6.92 -14.60 19.08
N LYS A 296 -7.33 -13.49 19.69
CA LYS A 296 -7.15 -13.19 21.11
C LYS A 296 -8.20 -13.80 22.02
N VAL A 297 -9.44 -13.95 21.57
CA VAL A 297 -10.49 -14.55 22.39
C VAL A 297 -10.16 -16.02 22.64
N LYS A 298 -9.89 -16.36 23.89
CA LYS A 298 -9.59 -17.72 24.32
C LYS A 298 -10.88 -18.52 24.47
N SER A 299 -10.95 -19.68 23.83
CA SER A 299 -12.05 -20.63 24.00
C SER A 299 -11.53 -22.06 23.82
N PRO A 300 -11.97 -23.01 24.65
CA PRO A 300 -11.65 -24.44 24.46
C PRO A 300 -12.32 -25.00 23.20
N ASN A 301 -13.34 -24.32 22.66
CA ASN A 301 -14.04 -24.70 21.45
C ASN A 301 -13.89 -23.61 20.38
N LYS A 302 -13.11 -23.91 19.35
CA LYS A 302 -12.80 -22.97 18.26
C LYS A 302 -14.06 -22.55 17.50
N ASP A 303 -14.93 -23.48 17.15
CA ASP A 303 -16.13 -23.19 16.34
C ASP A 303 -17.12 -22.29 17.10
N LYS A 304 -17.32 -22.55 18.40
CA LYS A 304 -18.16 -21.69 19.26
C LYS A 304 -17.59 -20.27 19.35
N LYS A 305 -16.27 -20.13 19.45
CA LYS A 305 -15.61 -18.82 19.47
C LYS A 305 -15.81 -18.08 18.16
N GLU A 306 -15.56 -18.74 17.03
CA GLU A 306 -15.73 -18.13 15.70
C GLU A 306 -17.18 -17.69 15.50
N ASN A 307 -18.16 -18.53 15.85
CA ASN A 307 -19.58 -18.16 15.77
C ASN A 307 -19.91 -16.95 16.64
N LEU A 308 -19.45 -16.91 17.90
CA LEU A 308 -19.69 -15.79 18.80
C LEU A 308 -19.14 -14.47 18.22
N VAL A 309 -17.91 -14.48 17.74
CA VAL A 309 -17.29 -13.25 17.13
C VAL A 309 -18.02 -12.85 15.85
N ASN A 310 -18.45 -13.81 15.04
CA ASN A 310 -19.22 -13.56 13.82
C ASN A 310 -20.59 -12.92 14.13
N GLU A 311 -21.33 -13.50 15.08
CA GLU A 311 -22.66 -13.03 15.46
C GLU A 311 -22.61 -11.60 16.07
N LEU A 312 -21.61 -11.33 16.92
CA LEU A 312 -21.52 -10.05 17.62
C LEU A 312 -20.91 -8.94 16.78
N PHE A 313 -20.01 -9.26 15.85
CA PHE A 313 -19.23 -8.23 15.15
C PHE A 313 -19.17 -8.42 13.64
N GLY A 314 -19.12 -9.65 13.13
CA GLY A 314 -18.90 -9.94 11.71
C GLY A 314 -19.86 -9.21 10.77
N GLN A 315 -21.12 -9.10 11.16
CA GLN A 315 -22.20 -8.45 10.38
C GLN A 315 -22.07 -6.91 10.33
N PHE A 316 -21.30 -6.28 11.22
CA PHE A 316 -21.16 -4.81 11.31
C PHE A 316 -19.83 -4.29 10.73
N ILE A 317 -18.97 -5.16 10.20
CA ILE A 317 -17.64 -4.80 9.70
C ILE A 317 -17.73 -3.68 8.67
N ASP A 318 -18.56 -3.86 7.63
CA ASP A 318 -18.65 -2.90 6.53
C ASP A 318 -19.28 -1.57 6.95
N GLU A 319 -20.33 -1.60 7.77
CA GLU A 319 -21.01 -0.38 8.26
C GLU A 319 -20.07 0.45 9.14
N THR A 320 -19.36 -0.19 10.06
CA THR A 320 -18.41 0.50 10.95
C THR A 320 -17.21 1.01 10.18
N GLN A 321 -16.69 0.23 9.22
CA GLN A 321 -15.60 0.68 8.36
C GLN A 321 -16.03 1.88 7.51
N ASN A 322 -17.23 1.87 6.94
CA ASN A 322 -17.79 2.99 6.18
C ASN A 322 -17.79 4.30 6.97
N TYR A 323 -18.12 4.22 8.26
CA TYR A 323 -18.10 5.41 9.12
C TYR A 323 -16.66 5.94 9.27
N LEU A 324 -15.69 5.10 9.57
CA LEU A 324 -14.27 5.49 9.68
C LEU A 324 -13.75 6.09 8.36
N ASP A 325 -14.04 5.44 7.24
CA ASP A 325 -13.61 5.88 5.91
C ASP A 325 -14.18 7.28 5.58
N SER A 326 -15.46 7.52 5.92
CA SER A 326 -16.12 8.83 5.73
C SER A 326 -15.46 9.95 6.53
N LYS A 327 -14.77 9.62 7.62
CA LYS A 327 -13.99 10.55 8.45
C LYS A 327 -12.51 10.59 8.08
N LYS A 328 -12.09 9.87 7.04
CA LYS A 328 -10.69 9.69 6.64
C LYS A 328 -9.81 9.06 7.74
N LEU A 329 -10.42 8.31 8.66
CA LEU A 329 -9.78 7.58 9.75
C LEU A 329 -9.57 6.11 9.36
N CYS A 330 -9.03 5.88 8.19
CA CYS A 330 -8.92 4.57 7.56
C CYS A 330 -7.47 4.20 7.22
N SER A 331 -7.25 2.93 6.99
CA SER A 331 -5.90 2.36 6.82
C SER A 331 -5.35 2.43 5.39
N GLY A 332 -6.04 3.07 4.45
CA GLY A 332 -5.54 3.20 3.08
C GLY A 332 -6.32 4.20 2.24
N VAL A 333 -5.66 4.70 1.20
CA VAL A 333 -6.26 5.62 0.22
C VAL A 333 -5.74 5.34 -1.17
N ASN A 334 -6.62 5.45 -2.17
CA ASN A 334 -6.24 5.63 -3.57
C ASN A 334 -6.45 7.09 -3.96
N MET A 335 -5.47 7.68 -4.62
CA MET A 335 -5.55 9.06 -5.09
C MET A 335 -5.23 9.16 -6.56
N VAL A 336 -5.90 10.06 -7.25
CA VAL A 336 -5.51 10.55 -8.56
C VAL A 336 -5.11 12.00 -8.39
N MET A 337 -3.84 12.26 -8.64
CA MET A 337 -3.25 13.59 -8.58
C MET A 337 -2.89 14.06 -9.99
N LYS A 338 -2.89 15.37 -10.19
CA LYS A 338 -2.55 16.01 -11.45
C LYS A 338 -1.56 17.12 -11.18
N LYS A 339 -0.55 17.28 -12.03
CA LYS A 339 0.32 18.46 -12.00
C LYS A 339 -0.54 19.72 -12.20
N SER A 340 -0.44 20.65 -11.26
CA SER A 340 -1.13 21.95 -11.40
C SER A 340 -0.55 22.72 -12.58
N SER A 341 -1.41 23.46 -13.27
CA SER A 341 -1.07 24.22 -14.49
C SER A 341 -0.21 25.44 -14.16
#